data_64d9ff214a2fab7932e24fa20b00a6e8
#
_entry.id   64d9ff214a2fab7932e24fa20b00a6e8
#
_cell.length_a   1.000
_cell.length_b   1.000
_cell.length_c   1.000
_cell.angle_alpha   90.00
_cell.angle_beta   90.00
_cell.angle_gamma   90.00
#
_symmetry.space_group_name_H-M   'P 1'
#
loop_
_entity.id
_entity.type
_entity.pdbx_description
1 polymer ?
#
loop_
_entity_poly.entity_id
_entity_poly.type
_entity_poly.pdbx_seq_one_letter_code
_entity_poly.pdbx_strand_id
1 'polypeptide(L)'
;QARFRGPGSTGSTTCACPAGEGTAVYVNIPGDPGLRAVCTDNRDVAAWIDGWARGLPGPYDIDAVIDADIRREGRIDDHPAWVIASEGTTVVATWHHLAPPVILEAPAPAFKPNQDVFSHLFFTDEASIRIGDREVEGQPYTREIWRKSIDGDRSSCVVALSETFIDVLS
;
A
#
# COMPACT_ATOMS: atom_id res chain seq x y z
N GLN A 1 -0.41 -3.30 -0.74
CA GLN A 1 -0.96 -2.53 -1.86
C GLN A 1 -1.93 -3.40 -2.64
N ALA A 2 -3.15 -2.93 -2.87
CA ALA A 2 -4.09 -3.54 -3.81
C ALA A 2 -4.31 -2.56 -4.97
N ARG A 3 -4.03 -3.02 -6.19
CA ARG A 3 -4.31 -2.27 -7.42
C ARG A 3 -5.07 -3.14 -8.38
N PHE A 4 -6.16 -2.63 -8.90
CA PHE A 4 -7.02 -3.32 -9.83
C PHE A 4 -6.90 -2.75 -11.25
N ARG A 5 -7.09 -3.62 -12.26
CA ARG A 5 -7.47 -3.16 -13.59
C ARG A 5 -8.89 -2.65 -13.52
N GLY A 6 -9.03 -1.34 -13.38
CA GLY A 6 -10.29 -0.67 -13.13
C GLY A 6 -10.03 0.59 -12.32
N PRO A 7 -11.08 1.31 -11.97
CA PRO A 7 -10.94 2.62 -11.36
C PRO A 7 -10.52 2.62 -9.88
N GLY A 8 -10.37 1.47 -9.21
CA GLY A 8 -10.10 1.42 -7.78
C GLY A 8 -8.67 1.01 -7.42
N SER A 9 -8.03 1.75 -6.54
CA SER A 9 -6.73 1.38 -5.97
C SER A 9 -6.58 1.84 -4.53
N THR A 10 -5.86 1.06 -3.73
CA THR A 10 -5.40 1.43 -2.39
C THR A 10 -3.92 1.09 -2.23
N GLY A 11 -3.19 1.95 -1.55
CA GLY A 11 -1.82 1.69 -1.15
C GLY A 11 -1.64 2.16 0.28
N SER A 12 -1.20 1.29 1.18
CA SER A 12 -0.98 1.62 2.59
C SER A 12 0.47 1.46 2.98
N THR A 13 0.95 2.34 3.83
CA THR A 13 2.27 2.28 4.45
C THR A 13 2.12 2.60 5.92
N THR A 14 2.50 1.66 6.79
CA THR A 14 2.72 1.93 8.21
C THR A 14 4.20 2.21 8.39
N CYS A 15 4.53 3.28 9.08
CA CYS A 15 5.91 3.73 9.24
C CYS A 15 6.21 4.04 10.71
N ALA A 16 7.38 3.61 11.18
CA ALA A 16 8.09 4.22 12.29
C ALA A 16 9.24 5.03 11.67
N CYS A 17 9.11 6.34 11.67
CA CYS A 17 9.99 7.25 10.94
C CYS A 17 10.33 8.49 11.78
N PRO A 18 11.21 9.41 11.32
CA PRO A 18 11.53 10.63 12.07
C PRO A 18 10.33 11.51 12.43
N ALA A 19 9.21 11.38 11.71
CA ALA A 19 7.96 12.10 12.01
C ALA A 19 7.07 11.39 13.06
N GLY A 20 7.50 10.22 13.55
CA GLY A 20 6.75 9.41 14.53
C GLY A 20 6.27 8.08 13.96
N GLU A 21 5.30 7.48 14.65
CA GLU A 21 4.63 6.26 14.22
C GLU A 21 3.26 6.58 13.65
N GLY A 22 2.86 5.91 12.58
CA GLY A 22 1.57 6.08 11.98
C GLY A 22 1.42 5.35 10.65
N THR A 23 0.24 5.49 10.08
CA THR A 23 -0.14 4.86 8.82
C THR A 23 -0.70 5.88 7.85
N ALA A 24 -0.28 5.80 6.59
CA ALA A 24 -0.91 6.53 5.49
C ALA A 24 -1.44 5.56 4.44
N VAL A 25 -2.70 5.75 4.05
CA VAL A 25 -3.36 4.95 3.00
C VAL A 25 -3.81 5.87 1.89
N TYR A 26 -3.23 5.68 0.72
CA TYR A 26 -3.65 6.37 -0.50
C TYR A 26 -4.84 5.63 -1.11
N VAL A 27 -6.00 6.25 -1.08
CA VAL A 27 -7.26 5.68 -1.59
C VAL A 27 -7.67 6.45 -2.84
N ASN A 28 -7.92 5.73 -3.93
CA ASN A 28 -8.45 6.29 -5.15
C ASN A 28 -9.56 5.37 -5.68
N ILE A 29 -10.77 5.59 -5.20
CA ILE A 29 -11.96 4.83 -5.53
C ILE A 29 -12.99 5.80 -6.10
N PRO A 30 -13.26 5.77 -7.40
CA PRO A 30 -14.30 6.62 -8.01
C PRO A 30 -15.70 6.06 -7.76
N GLY A 31 -16.70 6.88 -8.08
CA GLY A 31 -18.11 6.52 -7.99
C GLY A 31 -18.81 7.09 -6.76
N ASP A 32 -19.98 6.59 -6.46
CA ASP A 32 -20.80 6.98 -5.32
C ASP A 32 -21.29 5.70 -4.58
N PRO A 33 -20.89 5.46 -3.33
CA PRO A 33 -19.85 6.21 -2.62
C PRO A 33 -18.46 6.04 -3.25
N GLY A 34 -17.67 7.10 -3.23
CA GLY A 34 -16.28 7.12 -3.70
C GLY A 34 -15.37 7.84 -2.70
N LEU A 35 -14.06 7.63 -2.83
CA LEU A 35 -13.06 8.29 -1.99
C LEU A 35 -11.75 8.49 -2.76
N ARG A 36 -11.28 9.75 -2.81
CA ARG A 36 -9.94 10.08 -3.29
C ARG A 36 -9.23 10.91 -2.26
N ALA A 37 -8.47 10.26 -1.39
CA ALA A 37 -7.76 10.91 -0.29
C ALA A 37 -6.56 10.09 0.18
N VAL A 38 -5.66 10.75 0.90
CA VAL A 38 -4.71 10.12 1.82
C VAL A 38 -5.40 10.04 3.18
N CYS A 39 -5.76 8.83 3.60
CA CYS A 39 -6.32 8.57 4.92
C CYS A 39 -5.17 8.30 5.88
N THR A 40 -5.16 8.92 7.05
CA THR A 40 -4.06 8.76 8.00
C THR A 40 -4.53 8.85 9.45
N ASP A 41 -3.85 8.11 10.32
CA ASP A 41 -3.94 8.24 11.79
C ASP A 41 -2.89 9.22 12.35
N ASN A 42 -1.94 9.68 11.51
CA ASN A 42 -0.92 10.67 11.87
C ASN A 42 -0.52 11.52 10.65
N ARG A 43 -0.91 12.80 10.67
CA ARG A 43 -0.67 13.73 9.55
C ARG A 43 0.81 14.03 9.30
N ASP A 44 1.64 14.03 10.35
CA ASP A 44 3.08 14.28 10.21
C ASP A 44 3.76 13.10 9.49
N VAL A 45 3.35 11.87 9.82
CA VAL A 45 3.81 10.65 9.12
C VAL A 45 3.32 10.65 7.67
N ALA A 46 2.07 11.02 7.42
CA ALA A 46 1.55 11.13 6.06
C ALA A 46 2.34 12.14 5.22
N ALA A 47 2.65 13.31 5.76
CA ALA A 47 3.45 14.33 5.10
C ALA A 47 4.88 13.86 4.82
N TRP A 48 5.49 13.13 5.76
CA TRP A 48 6.82 12.56 5.56
C TRP A 48 6.82 11.52 4.44
N ILE A 49 5.84 10.62 4.41
CA ILE A 49 5.69 9.63 3.34
C ILE A 49 5.46 10.31 2.00
N ASP A 50 4.59 11.33 1.95
CA ASP A 50 4.28 12.07 0.72
C ASP A 50 5.52 12.72 0.10
N GLY A 51 6.47 13.16 0.92
CA GLY A 51 7.71 13.80 0.48
C GLY A 51 8.54 12.92 -0.47
N TRP A 52 8.41 11.60 -0.41
CA TRP A 52 9.08 10.68 -1.32
C TRP A 52 8.13 9.85 -2.19
N ALA A 53 6.90 9.60 -1.72
CA ALA A 53 5.95 8.74 -2.44
C ALA A 53 5.48 9.34 -3.76
N ARG A 54 5.36 10.67 -3.86
CA ARG A 54 4.95 11.35 -5.10
C ARG A 54 5.88 11.09 -6.28
N GLY A 55 7.12 10.75 -6.03
CA GLY A 55 8.08 10.38 -7.09
C GLY A 55 7.93 8.94 -7.59
N LEU A 56 7.11 8.12 -6.95
CA LEU A 56 6.94 6.73 -7.29
C LEU A 56 5.78 6.51 -8.26
N PRO A 57 5.87 5.51 -9.15
CA PRO A 57 4.74 5.13 -10.01
C PRO A 57 3.58 4.60 -9.16
N GLY A 58 2.47 5.34 -9.12
CA GLY A 58 1.32 4.86 -8.37
C GLY A 58 0.23 5.90 -8.10
N PRO A 59 -0.72 5.59 -7.22
CA PRO A 59 -1.83 6.47 -6.87
C PRO A 59 -1.42 7.56 -5.85
N TYR A 60 -0.18 8.01 -5.88
CA TYR A 60 0.39 8.91 -4.86
C TYR A 60 0.15 10.40 -5.15
N ASP A 61 -0.41 10.74 -6.29
CA ASP A 61 -0.80 12.12 -6.66
C ASP A 61 -2.21 12.43 -6.11
N ILE A 62 -2.29 12.56 -4.78
CA ILE A 62 -3.54 12.84 -4.06
C ILE A 62 -3.26 13.94 -3.04
N ASP A 63 -3.95 15.08 -3.16
CA ASP A 63 -3.73 16.25 -2.28
C ASP A 63 -4.61 16.26 -1.04
N ALA A 64 -5.79 15.64 -1.09
CA ALA A 64 -6.69 15.58 0.05
C ALA A 64 -6.14 14.66 1.14
N VAL A 65 -5.95 15.17 2.35
CA VAL A 65 -5.53 14.39 3.53
C VAL A 65 -6.65 14.42 4.56
N ILE A 66 -7.13 13.25 4.97
CA ILE A 66 -8.20 13.08 5.96
C ILE A 66 -7.75 12.21 7.12
N ASP A 67 -8.25 12.53 8.31
CA ASP A 67 -8.02 11.71 9.50
C ASP A 67 -8.87 10.44 9.41
N ALA A 68 -8.30 9.31 9.78
CA ALA A 68 -8.97 8.02 9.72
C ALA A 68 -8.47 7.09 10.84
N ASP A 69 -9.36 6.24 11.34
CA ASP A 69 -8.98 5.08 12.13
C ASP A 69 -8.57 3.96 11.17
N ILE A 70 -7.31 3.53 11.29
CA ILE A 70 -6.73 2.55 10.38
C ILE A 70 -6.27 1.34 11.17
N ARG A 71 -6.81 0.17 10.84
CA ARG A 71 -6.46 -1.07 11.52
C ARG A 71 -6.25 -2.22 10.54
N ARG A 72 -5.41 -3.14 10.97
CA ARG A 72 -5.24 -4.42 10.28
C ARG A 72 -6.15 -5.47 10.92
N GLU A 73 -6.79 -6.27 10.08
CA GLU A 73 -7.60 -7.41 10.46
C GLU A 73 -7.10 -8.66 9.73
N GLY A 74 -7.50 -9.83 10.24
CA GLY A 74 -7.05 -11.09 9.69
C GLY A 74 -5.57 -11.40 9.99
N ARG A 75 -5.12 -12.52 9.51
CA ARG A 75 -3.73 -13.00 9.62
C ARG A 75 -3.14 -13.10 8.22
N ILE A 76 -1.81 -13.12 8.12
CA ILE A 76 -1.13 -13.25 6.82
C ILE A 76 -1.49 -14.56 6.10
N ASP A 77 -1.82 -15.60 6.83
CA ASP A 77 -2.25 -16.91 6.34
C ASP A 77 -3.78 -17.06 6.24
N ASP A 78 -4.54 -16.01 6.61
CA ASP A 78 -6.00 -16.03 6.65
C ASP A 78 -6.57 -14.63 6.32
N HIS A 79 -6.60 -14.30 5.05
CA HIS A 79 -7.25 -13.11 4.49
C HIS A 79 -6.91 -11.80 5.21
N PRO A 80 -5.63 -11.36 5.22
CA PRO A 80 -5.28 -10.09 5.82
C PRO A 80 -6.03 -8.94 5.15
N ALA A 81 -6.50 -8.00 5.96
CA ALA A 81 -7.25 -6.84 5.51
C ALA A 81 -6.78 -5.55 6.17
N TRP A 82 -6.91 -4.45 5.44
CA TRP A 82 -6.87 -3.10 5.98
C TRP A 82 -8.28 -2.54 6.05
N VAL A 83 -8.66 -2.06 7.22
CA VAL A 83 -9.91 -1.34 7.46
C VAL A 83 -9.58 0.12 7.73
N ILE A 84 -10.09 1.00 6.89
CA ILE A 84 -9.87 2.44 6.94
C ILE A 84 -11.22 3.09 7.20
N ALA A 85 -11.45 3.57 8.42
CA ALA A 85 -12.68 4.24 8.80
C ALA A 85 -12.43 5.74 8.93
N SER A 86 -13.08 6.52 8.09
CA SER A 86 -13.11 7.98 8.13
C SER A 86 -14.54 8.48 8.35
N GLU A 87 -14.71 9.77 8.58
CA GLU A 87 -16.03 10.36 8.82
C GLU A 87 -17.01 10.03 7.68
N GLY A 88 -17.98 9.20 7.97
CA GLY A 88 -19.06 8.80 7.06
C GLY A 88 -18.72 7.68 6.08
N THR A 89 -17.51 7.15 6.05
CA THR A 89 -17.12 6.13 5.06
C THR A 89 -16.10 5.14 5.64
N THR A 90 -16.28 3.86 5.29
CA THR A 90 -15.30 2.81 5.59
C THR A 90 -14.84 2.15 4.30
N VAL A 91 -13.52 2.03 4.15
CA VAL A 91 -12.89 1.26 3.06
C VAL A 91 -12.26 0.01 3.66
N VAL A 92 -12.50 -1.14 3.03
CA VAL A 92 -11.87 -2.41 3.39
C VAL A 92 -11.16 -2.96 2.17
N ALA A 93 -9.85 -3.19 2.30
CA ALA A 93 -9.05 -3.86 1.28
C ALA A 93 -8.59 -5.21 1.83
N THR A 94 -8.94 -6.29 1.16
CA THR A 94 -8.64 -7.67 1.59
C THR A 94 -7.79 -8.37 0.55
N TRP A 95 -6.80 -9.12 1.00
CA TRP A 95 -5.98 -10.01 0.17
C TRP A 95 -6.35 -11.45 0.49
N HIS A 96 -6.55 -12.25 -0.54
CA HIS A 96 -6.93 -13.65 -0.42
C HIS A 96 -5.79 -14.53 -0.94
N HIS A 97 -5.59 -15.71 -0.33
CA HIS A 97 -4.67 -16.73 -0.80
C HIS A 97 -3.25 -16.21 -1.12
N LEU A 98 -2.62 -15.55 -0.15
CA LEU A 98 -1.26 -15.04 -0.33
C LEU A 98 -0.28 -16.18 -0.66
N ALA A 99 0.50 -16.00 -1.71
CA ALA A 99 1.58 -16.91 -2.07
C ALA A 99 2.72 -16.83 -1.03
N PRO A 100 3.60 -17.83 -0.97
CA PRO A 100 4.82 -17.75 -0.16
C PRO A 100 5.60 -16.47 -0.46
N PRO A 101 6.29 -15.89 0.54
CA PRO A 101 6.97 -14.61 0.37
C PRO A 101 8.13 -14.68 -0.60
N VAL A 102 8.28 -13.59 -1.34
CA VAL A 102 9.49 -13.30 -2.12
C VAL A 102 10.30 -12.28 -1.34
N ILE A 103 11.59 -12.51 -1.21
CA ILE A 103 12.51 -11.56 -0.58
C ILE A 103 12.96 -10.57 -1.64
N LEU A 104 12.78 -9.29 -1.36
CA LEU A 104 13.35 -8.20 -2.13
C LEU A 104 14.52 -7.62 -1.35
N GLU A 105 15.68 -7.58 -1.99
CA GLU A 105 16.86 -6.85 -1.54
C GLU A 105 17.38 -6.03 -2.73
N ALA A 106 17.33 -4.73 -2.64
CA ALA A 106 17.67 -3.86 -3.76
C ALA A 106 18.05 -2.44 -3.28
N PRO A 107 18.87 -1.72 -4.06
CA PRO A 107 19.10 -0.30 -3.82
C PRO A 107 17.81 0.50 -3.79
N ALA A 108 17.70 1.42 -2.85
CA ALA A 108 16.52 2.27 -2.64
C ALA A 108 16.85 3.77 -2.79
N PRO A 109 17.37 4.22 -3.95
CA PRO A 109 17.84 5.59 -4.15
C PRO A 109 16.75 6.66 -4.03
N ALA A 110 15.48 6.28 -4.08
CA ALA A 110 14.36 7.19 -3.84
C ALA A 110 14.31 7.72 -2.40
N PHE A 111 14.95 7.03 -1.44
CA PHE A 111 14.99 7.43 -0.03
C PHE A 111 16.30 8.15 0.28
N LYS A 112 17.44 7.49 0.04
CA LYS A 112 18.78 8.04 0.12
C LYS A 112 19.73 7.32 -0.84
N PRO A 113 20.76 7.98 -1.36
CA PRO A 113 21.70 7.36 -2.30
C PRO A 113 22.39 6.08 -1.80
N ASN A 114 22.54 5.96 -0.48
CA ASN A 114 23.25 4.85 0.18
C ASN A 114 22.31 3.96 0.99
N GLN A 115 21.06 3.83 0.56
CA GLN A 115 20.12 2.92 1.22
C GLN A 115 19.76 1.74 0.34
N ASP A 116 19.68 0.57 0.96
CA ASP A 116 19.06 -0.61 0.40
C ASP A 116 17.74 -0.88 1.11
N VAL A 117 16.78 -1.43 0.38
CA VAL A 117 15.53 -1.95 0.91
C VAL A 117 15.61 -3.46 1.07
N PHE A 118 15.11 -3.95 2.20
CA PHE A 118 14.90 -5.36 2.46
C PHE A 118 13.42 -5.58 2.80
N SER A 119 12.73 -6.44 2.03
CA SER A 119 11.29 -6.65 2.18
C SER A 119 10.90 -8.10 1.99
N HIS A 120 9.93 -8.56 2.79
CA HIS A 120 9.19 -9.79 2.57
C HIS A 120 7.87 -9.48 1.88
N LEU A 121 7.74 -9.85 0.61
CA LEU A 121 6.62 -9.54 -0.25
C LEU A 121 5.74 -10.76 -0.47
N PHE A 122 4.47 -10.67 -0.09
CA PHE A 122 3.46 -11.70 -0.30
C PHE A 122 2.51 -11.24 -1.41
N PHE A 123 2.52 -11.93 -2.53
CA PHE A 123 1.67 -11.62 -3.67
C PHE A 123 0.40 -12.45 -3.68
N THR A 124 -0.65 -11.91 -4.27
CA THR A 124 -1.88 -12.65 -4.56
C THR A 124 -2.50 -12.17 -5.87
N ASP A 125 -3.18 -13.08 -6.55
CA ASP A 125 -4.02 -12.78 -7.71
C ASP A 125 -5.50 -12.62 -7.32
N GLU A 126 -5.81 -12.70 -6.02
CA GLU A 126 -7.14 -12.54 -5.48
C GLU A 126 -7.16 -11.45 -4.39
N ALA A 127 -7.81 -10.34 -4.66
CA ALA A 127 -8.00 -9.26 -3.70
C ALA A 127 -9.33 -8.57 -3.95
N SER A 128 -9.91 -8.00 -2.89
CA SER A 128 -11.14 -7.21 -2.99
C SER A 128 -10.98 -5.85 -2.30
N ILE A 129 -11.73 -4.88 -2.79
CA ILE A 129 -11.86 -3.57 -2.14
C ILE A 129 -13.36 -3.29 -2.00
N ARG A 130 -13.77 -2.84 -0.82
CA ARG A 130 -15.13 -2.42 -0.54
C ARG A 130 -15.12 -1.01 0.05
N ILE A 131 -16.10 -0.19 -0.33
CA ILE A 131 -16.36 1.14 0.24
C ILE A 131 -17.81 1.22 0.70
N GLY A 132 -18.03 1.36 2.01
CA GLY A 132 -19.34 1.14 2.62
C GLY A 132 -19.83 -0.27 2.28
N ASP A 133 -21.02 -0.37 1.71
CA ASP A 133 -21.62 -1.65 1.27
C ASP A 133 -21.31 -1.99 -0.19
N ARG A 134 -20.62 -1.12 -0.93
CA ARG A 134 -20.31 -1.31 -2.35
C ARG A 134 -18.96 -2.00 -2.53
N GLU A 135 -18.98 -3.11 -3.27
CA GLU A 135 -17.74 -3.71 -3.79
C GLU A 135 -17.22 -2.90 -4.97
N VAL A 136 -15.91 -2.64 -4.98
CA VAL A 136 -15.23 -1.92 -6.05
C VAL A 136 -14.89 -2.89 -7.16
N GLU A 137 -15.44 -2.65 -8.36
CA GLU A 137 -15.16 -3.47 -9.53
C GLU A 137 -13.68 -3.42 -9.92
N GLY A 138 -13.16 -4.56 -10.32
CA GLY A 138 -11.79 -4.72 -10.79
C GLY A 138 -11.17 -6.01 -10.29
N GLN A 139 -9.96 -6.27 -10.75
CA GLN A 139 -9.20 -7.46 -10.35
C GLN A 139 -7.71 -7.18 -10.40
N PRO A 140 -6.89 -7.93 -9.63
CA PRO A 140 -5.45 -7.86 -9.72
C PRO A 140 -4.96 -8.05 -11.15
N TYR A 141 -3.83 -7.45 -11.46
CA TYR A 141 -3.20 -7.56 -12.78
C TYR A 141 -1.69 -7.72 -12.63
N THR A 142 -1.05 -8.27 -13.62
CA THR A 142 0.40 -8.46 -13.67
C THR A 142 1.13 -7.13 -13.87
N ARG A 143 2.16 -6.88 -13.06
CA ARG A 143 3.02 -5.69 -13.14
C ARG A 143 4.43 -6.05 -13.57
N GLU A 144 4.86 -5.49 -14.69
CA GLU A 144 6.21 -5.69 -15.23
C GLU A 144 7.32 -5.05 -14.38
N ILE A 145 6.97 -4.07 -13.53
CA ILE A 145 7.95 -3.39 -12.68
C ILE A 145 8.71 -4.38 -11.78
N TRP A 146 8.07 -5.49 -11.42
CA TRP A 146 8.67 -6.51 -10.58
C TRP A 146 9.79 -7.30 -11.26
N ARG A 147 9.79 -7.38 -12.60
CA ARG A 147 10.86 -8.04 -13.37
C ARG A 147 12.25 -7.47 -13.10
N LYS A 148 12.32 -6.16 -12.76
CA LYS A 148 13.58 -5.48 -12.50
C LYS A 148 14.13 -5.71 -11.10
N SER A 149 13.26 -6.05 -10.16
CA SER A 149 13.60 -6.09 -8.73
C SER A 149 13.60 -7.52 -8.17
N ILE A 150 12.70 -8.37 -8.66
CA ILE A 150 12.51 -9.73 -8.16
C ILE A 150 12.12 -10.65 -9.31
N ASP A 151 13.03 -11.13 -10.06
CA ASP A 151 12.89 -12.03 -11.20
C ASP A 151 11.45 -12.55 -11.49
N GLY A 152 10.81 -11.99 -12.50
CA GLY A 152 9.50 -12.40 -13.02
C GLY A 152 8.37 -11.38 -12.80
N ASP A 153 7.28 -11.69 -13.49
CA ASP A 153 6.03 -10.94 -13.39
C ASP A 153 5.33 -11.28 -12.08
N ARG A 154 4.83 -10.28 -11.40
CA ARG A 154 4.10 -10.42 -10.15
C ARG A 154 2.81 -9.62 -10.18
N SER A 155 1.88 -10.03 -9.34
CA SER A 155 0.61 -9.36 -9.16
C SER A 155 0.76 -7.90 -8.75
N SER A 156 -0.21 -7.10 -9.10
CA SER A 156 -0.38 -5.72 -8.60
C SER A 156 -0.80 -5.68 -7.13
N CYS A 157 -1.24 -6.80 -6.56
CA CYS A 157 -1.66 -6.92 -5.19
C CYS A 157 -0.58 -7.61 -4.35
N VAL A 158 -0.05 -6.89 -3.38
CA VAL A 158 1.05 -7.33 -2.53
C VAL A 158 0.87 -6.84 -1.10
N VAL A 159 1.22 -7.68 -0.15
CA VAL A 159 1.40 -7.33 1.27
C VAL A 159 2.89 -7.43 1.59
N ALA A 160 3.48 -6.36 2.09
CA ALA A 160 4.81 -6.39 2.68
C ALA A 160 4.67 -6.55 4.20
N LEU A 161 5.23 -7.61 4.77
CA LEU A 161 5.23 -7.80 6.23
C LEU A 161 6.36 -7.04 6.90
N SER A 162 7.48 -6.94 6.24
CA SER A 162 8.65 -6.21 6.71
C SER A 162 9.20 -5.43 5.54
N GLU A 163 9.38 -4.15 5.71
CA GLU A 163 10.05 -3.27 4.78
C GLU A 163 11.00 -2.42 5.60
N THR A 164 12.29 -2.62 5.38
CA THR A 164 13.35 -1.99 6.17
C THR A 164 14.33 -1.32 5.22
N PHE A 165 14.69 -0.08 5.52
CA PHE A 165 15.74 0.66 4.81
C PHE A 165 17.03 0.56 5.63
N ILE A 166 18.10 0.10 4.99
CA ILE A 166 19.39 -0.13 5.61
C ILE A 166 20.38 0.87 5.00
N ASP A 167 21.07 1.64 5.85
CA ASP A 167 22.17 2.47 5.40
C ASP A 167 23.37 1.57 5.03
N VAL A 168 23.78 1.61 3.78
CA VAL A 168 25.01 0.93 3.33
C VAL A 168 26.20 1.78 3.74
N LEU A 169 26.95 1.30 4.70
CA LEU A 169 28.21 1.94 5.11
C LEU A 169 29.25 1.70 4.03
N SER A 170 29.69 2.77 3.40
CA SER A 170 30.81 2.79 2.43
C SER A 170 32.16 2.81 3.14
#